data_8400f92d3cf36ae072bc374288324e4d
#
_entry.id   8400f92d3cf36ae072bc374288324e4d
#
_cell.length_a   1.000
_cell.length_b   1.000
_cell.length_c   1.000
_cell.angle_alpha   90.00
_cell.angle_beta   90.00
_cell.angle_gamma   90.00
#
_symmetry.space_group_name_H-M   'P 1'
#
loop_
_entity.id
_entity.type
_entity.pdbx_description
1 polymer ?
#
loop_
_entity_poly.entity_id
_entity_poly.type
_entity_poly.pdbx_seq_one_letter_code
_entity_poly.pdbx_strand_id
1 'polypeptide(L)'
;KMMLGRVRSSPQDPSLWTWLGMTLVEADDGTMSPAAALAFRRGVTLAPKHPGPALFYGLAHARTGNLDAALPWLRRALALTPANAEYHADVERTLKSVTIFAAMKARQQQQPAR
;
A
#
# COMPACT_ATOMS: atom_id res chain seq x y z
N LYS A 1 -16.46 9.85 -9.13
CA LYS A 1 -16.45 10.87 -10.19
C LYS A 1 -15.68 12.12 -9.76
N MET A 2 -15.94 12.61 -8.57
CA MET A 2 -15.23 13.78 -8.06
C MET A 2 -13.73 13.53 -7.94
N MET A 3 -13.34 12.33 -7.49
CA MET A 3 -11.96 11.94 -7.36
C MET A 3 -11.24 11.93 -8.71
N LEU A 4 -11.85 11.32 -9.72
CA LEU A 4 -11.28 11.26 -11.05
C LEU A 4 -11.15 12.66 -11.66
N GLY A 5 -12.13 13.54 -11.42
CA GLY A 5 -12.07 14.92 -11.86
C GLY A 5 -10.91 15.67 -11.23
N ARG A 6 -10.66 15.44 -9.93
CA ARG A 6 -9.54 16.07 -9.23
C ARG A 6 -8.19 15.60 -9.77
N VAL A 7 -8.07 14.30 -10.07
CA VAL A 7 -6.85 13.76 -10.67
C VAL A 7 -6.58 14.42 -12.04
N ARG A 8 -7.63 14.58 -12.85
CA ARG A 8 -7.49 15.26 -14.14
C ARG A 8 -7.06 16.71 -13.99
N SER A 9 -7.58 17.41 -12.97
CA SER A 9 -7.23 18.81 -12.71
C SER A 9 -5.83 18.95 -12.13
N SER A 10 -5.37 17.96 -11.36
CA SER A 10 -4.09 18.01 -10.66
C SER A 10 -3.32 16.72 -10.84
N PRO A 11 -2.91 16.39 -12.10
CA PRO A 11 -2.29 15.09 -12.39
C PRO A 11 -0.91 14.89 -11.73
N GLN A 12 -0.34 15.95 -11.15
CA GLN A 12 0.95 15.88 -10.48
C GLN A 12 0.81 15.75 -8.96
N ASP A 13 -0.42 15.62 -8.45
CA ASP A 13 -0.63 15.50 -7.00
C ASP A 13 -0.61 14.02 -6.59
N PRO A 14 0.45 13.58 -5.90
CA PRO A 14 0.57 12.17 -5.50
C PRO A 14 -0.53 11.72 -4.55
N SER A 15 -1.04 12.61 -3.72
CA SER A 15 -2.11 12.28 -2.77
C SER A 15 -3.39 11.89 -3.48
N LEU A 16 -3.73 12.57 -4.56
CA LEU A 16 -4.94 12.26 -5.32
C LEU A 16 -4.83 10.92 -6.02
N TRP A 17 -3.67 10.59 -6.57
CA TRP A 17 -3.45 9.27 -7.19
C TRP A 17 -3.53 8.16 -6.16
N THR A 18 -2.93 8.36 -4.99
CA THR A 18 -2.97 7.39 -3.90
C THR A 18 -4.41 7.17 -3.43
N TRP A 19 -5.15 8.24 -3.25
CA TRP A 19 -6.55 8.17 -2.84
C TRP A 19 -7.41 7.48 -3.90
N LEU A 20 -7.14 7.76 -5.19
CA LEU A 20 -7.85 7.08 -6.28
C LEU A 20 -7.60 5.57 -6.20
N GLY A 21 -6.36 5.15 -5.97
CA GLY A 21 -6.03 3.73 -5.80
C GLY A 21 -6.82 3.08 -4.67
N MET A 22 -6.89 3.74 -3.52
CA MET A 22 -7.65 3.24 -2.37
C MET A 22 -9.14 3.12 -2.69
N THR A 23 -9.67 4.13 -3.36
CA THR A 23 -11.09 4.15 -3.75
C THR A 23 -11.41 3.01 -4.72
N LEU A 24 -10.52 2.75 -5.67
CA LEU A 24 -10.71 1.66 -6.63
C LEU A 24 -10.67 0.28 -5.96
N VAL A 25 -9.79 0.10 -4.97
CA VAL A 25 -9.75 -1.15 -4.21
C VAL A 25 -11.06 -1.35 -3.46
N GLU A 26 -11.59 -0.32 -2.82
CA GLU A 26 -12.87 -0.43 -2.12
C GLU A 26 -14.03 -0.70 -3.07
N ALA A 27 -14.04 -0.05 -4.22
CA ALA A 27 -15.09 -0.24 -5.22
C ALA A 27 -15.11 -1.67 -5.77
N ASP A 28 -13.95 -2.34 -5.75
CA ASP A 28 -13.80 -3.72 -6.24
C ASP A 28 -13.80 -4.75 -5.10
N ASP A 29 -14.51 -4.46 -4.01
CA ASP A 29 -14.66 -5.36 -2.86
C ASP A 29 -13.32 -5.84 -2.28
N GLY A 30 -12.36 -4.93 -2.22
CA GLY A 30 -11.04 -5.25 -1.65
C GLY A 30 -10.14 -6.01 -2.60
N THR A 31 -10.33 -5.86 -3.91
CA THR A 31 -9.49 -6.48 -4.92
C THR A 31 -8.55 -5.42 -5.53
N MET A 32 -7.30 -5.78 -5.74
CA MET A 32 -6.34 -4.91 -6.39
C MET A 32 -6.44 -5.05 -7.90
N SER A 33 -7.24 -4.20 -8.54
CA SER A 33 -7.37 -4.19 -9.99
C SER A 33 -6.12 -3.57 -10.63
N PRO A 34 -5.88 -3.83 -11.93
CA PRO A 34 -4.79 -3.14 -12.64
C PRO A 34 -4.91 -1.61 -12.58
N ALA A 35 -6.12 -1.08 -12.61
CA ALA A 35 -6.34 0.36 -12.50
C ALA A 35 -5.94 0.89 -11.13
N ALA A 36 -6.28 0.17 -10.05
CA ALA A 36 -5.89 0.56 -8.70
C ALA A 36 -4.36 0.54 -8.55
N ALA A 37 -3.72 -0.52 -9.03
CA ALA A 37 -2.27 -0.64 -8.97
C ALA A 37 -1.59 0.49 -9.75
N LEU A 38 -2.11 0.83 -10.92
CA LEU A 38 -1.58 1.94 -11.71
C LEU A 38 -1.67 3.26 -10.94
N ALA A 39 -2.82 3.52 -10.30
CA ALA A 39 -3.02 4.74 -9.54
C ALA A 39 -2.01 4.84 -8.37
N PHE A 40 -1.82 3.76 -7.62
CA PHE A 40 -0.85 3.74 -6.52
C PHE A 40 0.57 3.97 -7.03
N ARG A 41 0.95 3.30 -8.11
CA ARG A 41 2.29 3.46 -8.69
C ARG A 41 2.53 4.88 -9.16
N ARG A 42 1.50 5.51 -9.70
CA ARG A 42 1.61 6.91 -10.13
C ARG A 42 1.90 7.80 -8.92
N GLY A 43 1.21 7.58 -7.80
CA GLY A 43 1.46 8.33 -6.58
C GLY A 43 2.90 8.16 -6.09
N VAL A 44 3.40 6.93 -6.08
CA VAL A 44 4.79 6.66 -5.68
C VAL A 44 5.78 7.34 -6.62
N THR A 45 5.53 7.28 -7.92
CA THR A 45 6.42 7.88 -8.92
C THR A 45 6.50 9.40 -8.78
N LEU A 46 5.37 10.04 -8.48
CA LEU A 46 5.32 11.50 -8.32
C LEU A 46 5.99 11.99 -7.04
N ALA A 47 6.03 11.15 -6.01
CA ALA A 47 6.64 11.52 -4.73
C ALA A 47 7.47 10.35 -4.18
N PRO A 48 8.60 10.02 -4.84
CA PRO A 48 9.37 8.82 -4.48
C PRO A 48 10.01 8.86 -3.10
N LYS A 49 10.19 10.05 -2.53
CA LYS A 49 10.79 10.21 -1.21
C LYS A 49 9.76 10.41 -0.11
N HIS A 50 8.49 10.49 -0.45
CA HIS A 50 7.42 10.64 0.53
C HIS A 50 6.93 9.26 0.96
N PRO A 51 6.80 8.99 2.26
CA PRO A 51 6.39 7.66 2.73
C PRO A 51 4.94 7.32 2.46
N GLY A 52 4.06 8.32 2.31
CA GLY A 52 2.62 8.12 2.20
C GLY A 52 2.18 7.20 1.08
N PRO A 53 2.54 7.49 -0.18
CA PRO A 53 2.11 6.63 -1.29
C PRO A 53 2.58 5.18 -1.14
N ALA A 54 3.83 4.96 -0.73
CA ALA A 54 4.35 3.61 -0.51
C ALA A 54 3.60 2.91 0.63
N LEU A 55 3.31 3.63 1.72
CA LEU A 55 2.59 3.08 2.85
C LEU A 55 1.19 2.61 2.43
N PHE A 56 0.44 3.47 1.76
CA PHE A 56 -0.93 3.13 1.38
C PHE A 56 -0.97 2.03 0.32
N TYR A 57 0.00 2.00 -0.59
CA TYR A 57 0.08 0.91 -1.55
C TYR A 57 0.36 -0.42 -0.85
N GLY A 58 1.29 -0.41 0.10
CA GLY A 58 1.57 -1.60 0.91
C GLY A 58 0.36 -2.06 1.71
N LEU A 59 -0.34 -1.13 2.36
CA LEU A 59 -1.55 -1.46 3.12
C LEU A 59 -2.64 -2.04 2.21
N ALA A 60 -2.79 -1.49 1.01
CA ALA A 60 -3.78 -1.99 0.04
C ALA A 60 -3.44 -3.43 -0.37
N HIS A 61 -2.18 -3.74 -0.64
CA HIS A 61 -1.76 -5.11 -0.92
C HIS A 61 -2.09 -6.05 0.24
N ALA A 62 -1.81 -5.62 1.47
CA ALA A 62 -2.10 -6.44 2.65
C ALA A 62 -3.61 -6.68 2.78
N ARG A 63 -4.43 -5.66 2.58
CA ARG A 63 -5.89 -5.79 2.65
C ARG A 63 -6.46 -6.73 1.59
N THR A 64 -5.83 -6.78 0.44
CA THR A 64 -6.27 -7.68 -0.64
C THR A 64 -5.70 -9.09 -0.50
N GLY A 65 -5.01 -9.37 0.60
CA GLY A 65 -4.46 -10.70 0.88
C GLY A 65 -3.10 -10.98 0.27
N ASN A 66 -2.50 -10.00 -0.38
CA ASN A 66 -1.21 -10.15 -1.06
C ASN A 66 -0.09 -9.66 -0.14
N LEU A 67 0.18 -10.45 0.91
CA LEU A 67 1.11 -10.04 1.96
C LEU A 67 2.55 -9.91 1.45
N ASP A 68 2.96 -10.83 0.56
CA ASP A 68 4.31 -10.77 0.00
C ASP A 68 4.55 -9.51 -0.82
N ALA A 69 3.55 -9.08 -1.58
CA ALA A 69 3.64 -7.83 -2.34
C ALA A 69 3.62 -6.60 -1.44
N ALA A 70 2.96 -6.69 -0.27
CA ALA A 70 2.87 -5.58 0.67
C ALA A 70 4.23 -5.26 1.30
N LEU A 71 5.05 -6.28 1.58
CA LEU A 71 6.26 -6.12 2.38
C LEU A 71 7.27 -5.12 1.79
N PRO A 72 7.62 -5.19 0.50
CA PRO A 72 8.58 -4.21 -0.06
C PRO A 72 8.10 -2.77 0.08
N TRP A 73 6.80 -2.55 -0.11
CA TRP A 73 6.24 -1.20 -0.03
C TRP A 73 6.21 -0.70 1.41
N LEU A 74 5.89 -1.57 2.37
CA LEU A 74 5.90 -1.20 3.78
C LEU A 74 7.33 -0.94 4.28
N ARG A 75 8.30 -1.74 3.84
CA ARG A 75 9.70 -1.49 4.16
C ARG A 75 10.18 -0.15 3.62
N ARG A 76 9.80 0.14 2.39
CA ARG A 76 10.14 1.43 1.76
C ARG A 76 9.50 2.59 2.52
N ALA A 77 8.24 2.44 2.91
CA ALA A 77 7.54 3.47 3.68
C ALA A 77 8.25 3.73 5.01
N LEU A 78 8.66 2.67 5.71
CA LEU A 78 9.37 2.82 6.98
C LEU A 78 10.72 3.50 6.76
N ALA A 79 11.46 3.11 5.74
CA ALA A 79 12.75 3.71 5.44
C ALA A 79 12.64 5.21 5.12
N LEU A 80 11.53 5.62 4.51
CA LEU A 80 11.29 7.02 4.17
C LEU A 80 10.71 7.84 5.32
N THR A 81 10.21 7.18 6.37
CA THR A 81 9.59 7.86 7.51
C THR A 81 10.68 8.31 8.48
N PRO A 82 10.74 9.61 8.82
CA PRO A 82 11.72 10.06 9.80
C PRO A 82 11.54 9.38 11.15
N ALA A 83 12.67 9.07 11.81
CA ALA A 83 12.64 8.37 13.10
C ALA A 83 11.90 9.16 14.18
N ASN A 84 11.87 10.47 14.06
CA ASN A 84 11.21 11.34 15.04
C ASN A 84 9.75 11.68 14.66
N ALA A 85 9.24 11.11 13.57
CA ALA A 85 7.85 11.33 13.18
C ALA A 85 6.92 10.59 14.14
N GLU A 86 5.79 11.20 14.47
CA GLU A 86 4.83 10.60 15.39
C GLU A 86 4.34 9.24 14.92
N TYR A 87 4.15 9.09 13.62
CA TYR A 87 3.62 7.85 13.05
C TYR A 87 4.70 6.81 12.74
N HIS A 88 5.96 7.08 13.04
CA HIS A 88 7.05 6.12 12.77
C HIS A 88 6.80 4.77 13.45
N ALA A 89 6.41 4.80 14.72
CA ALA A 89 6.14 3.57 15.47
C ALA A 89 4.96 2.80 14.88
N ASP A 90 3.96 3.51 14.36
CA ASP A 90 2.81 2.86 13.74
C ASP A 90 3.19 2.16 12.44
N VAL A 91 4.01 2.79 11.61
CA VAL A 91 4.50 2.17 10.37
C VAL A 91 5.34 0.94 10.70
N GLU A 92 6.23 1.05 11.69
CA GLU A 92 7.06 -0.07 12.12
C GLU A 92 6.21 -1.24 12.63
N ARG A 93 5.19 -0.94 13.44
CA ARG A 93 4.28 -1.95 13.96
C ARG A 93 3.50 -2.64 12.84
N THR A 94 3.04 -1.86 11.87
CA THR A 94 2.34 -2.39 10.70
C THR A 94 3.24 -3.35 9.92
N LEU A 95 4.48 -2.95 9.67
CA LEU A 95 5.44 -3.81 8.97
C LEU A 95 5.68 -5.11 9.73
N LYS A 96 5.85 -5.04 11.05
CA LYS A 96 6.03 -6.24 11.87
C LYS A 96 4.83 -7.17 11.79
N SER A 97 3.62 -6.61 11.89
CA SER A 97 2.40 -7.41 11.83
C SER A 97 2.26 -8.13 10.49
N VAL A 98 2.48 -7.41 9.40
CA VAL A 98 2.37 -8.01 8.06
C VAL A 98 3.45 -9.05 7.85
N THR A 99 4.66 -8.81 8.36
CA THR A 99 5.76 -9.78 8.29
C THR A 99 5.38 -11.09 9.01
N ILE A 100 4.79 -10.99 10.19
CA ILE A 100 4.36 -12.16 10.96
C ILE A 100 3.25 -12.92 10.21
N PHE A 101 2.23 -12.20 9.71
CA PHE A 101 1.14 -12.83 8.98
C PHE A 101 1.64 -13.49 7.70
N ALA A 102 2.57 -12.87 6.99
CA ALA A 102 3.15 -13.47 5.78
C ALA A 102 3.90 -14.76 6.11
N ALA A 103 4.65 -14.78 7.20
CA ALA A 103 5.37 -15.97 7.63
C ALA A 103 4.41 -17.09 8.03
N MET A 104 3.34 -16.75 8.75
CA MET A 104 2.33 -17.74 9.15
C MET A 104 1.62 -18.33 7.94
N LYS A 105 1.28 -17.47 6.98
CA LYS A 105 0.62 -17.93 5.74
C LYS A 105 1.53 -18.85 4.94
N ALA A 106 2.81 -18.50 4.82
CA ALA A 106 3.78 -19.34 4.12
C ALA A 106 3.94 -20.71 4.79
N ARG A 107 3.96 -20.71 6.13
CA ARG A 107 4.05 -21.95 6.89
C ARG A 107 2.84 -22.84 6.64
N GLN A 108 1.64 -22.27 6.65
CA GLN A 108 0.42 -23.04 6.37
C GLN A 108 0.43 -23.64 4.98
N GLN A 109 0.95 -22.89 4.00
CA GLN A 109 1.02 -23.36 2.61
C GLN A 109 2.05 -24.48 2.42
N GLN A 110 3.04 -24.56 3.32
CA GLN A 110 4.08 -25.60 3.26
C GLN A 110 3.67 -26.90 3.97
N GLN A 111 2.60 -26.87 4.76
CA GLN A 111 2.14 -28.07 5.45
C GLN A 111 1.48 -29.03 4.46
N PRO A 112 1.81 -30.33 4.53
CA PRO A 112 1.16 -31.29 3.65
C PRO A 112 -0.33 -31.41 3.97
N ALA A 113 -1.11 -31.66 2.94
CA ALA A 113 -2.54 -31.88 3.09
C ALA A 113 -2.79 -33.17 3.89
N ARG A 114 -3.81 -33.15 4.74
CA ARG A 114 -4.18 -34.32 5.56
C ARG A 114 -5.58 -34.79 5.25
#